data_f842c98dab40ffae95ba834d7129801d
#
_entry.id   f842c98dab40ffae95ba834d7129801d
#
_cell.length_a   1.000
_cell.length_b   1.000
_cell.length_c   1.000
_cell.angle_alpha   90.00
_cell.angle_beta   90.00
_cell.angle_gamma   90.00
#
_symmetry.space_group_name_H-M   'P 1'
#
loop_
_entity.id
_entity.type
_entity.pdbx_description
1 polymer ?
#
loop_
_entity_poly.entity_id
_entity_poly.type
_entity_poly.pdbx_seq_one_letter_code
_entity_poly.pdbx_strand_id
1 'polypeptide(L)'
;MFPTKANEQFTDSQKHALDCQRNLALRANAGSGKTSVLVDRMIQILKHHMPKAGDDLFHNHGITLRNIVSITFTRKAAAELKHRLRILLAEQISKARENEWEREWWNARLEELEVAEIGTIDGFLGAILREYALVDDSEYPVEPDFRMLEPFEADQIRELAIQAVLAMDETDHQELKAALQWWKRLDGPRSLQGHLTRLLDHSAGVN
;
A
#
# COMPACT_ATOMS: atom_id res chain seq x y z
N MET A 1 -12.07 12.47 19.79
CA MET A 1 -11.77 11.38 20.75
C MET A 1 -12.49 10.13 20.25
N PHE A 2 -11.78 9.17 19.65
CA PHE A 2 -12.41 7.95 19.14
C PHE A 2 -12.37 6.91 20.26
N PRO A 3 -13.50 6.34 20.67
CA PRO A 3 -13.51 5.32 21.70
C PRO A 3 -12.85 4.05 21.17
N THR A 4 -11.75 3.65 21.79
CA THR A 4 -11.21 2.29 21.68
C THR A 4 -12.22 1.35 22.32
N LYS A 5 -12.87 0.52 21.50
CA LYS A 5 -13.81 -0.50 22.03
C LYS A 5 -12.97 -1.63 22.61
N ALA A 6 -13.08 -1.82 23.91
CA ALA A 6 -12.59 -3.06 24.52
C ALA A 6 -13.29 -4.27 23.86
N ASN A 7 -12.63 -5.44 23.82
CA ASN A 7 -13.12 -6.67 23.17
C ASN A 7 -14.58 -7.06 23.53
N GLU A 8 -15.10 -6.60 24.66
CA GLU A 8 -16.48 -6.83 25.13
C GLU A 8 -17.55 -6.09 24.32
N GLN A 9 -17.15 -5.14 23.45
CA GLN A 9 -18.10 -4.34 22.67
C GLN A 9 -18.22 -4.80 21.20
N PHE A 10 -17.52 -5.84 20.79
CA PHE A 10 -17.63 -6.39 19.45
C PHE A 10 -18.87 -7.27 19.30
N THR A 11 -19.55 -7.15 18.16
CA THR A 11 -20.60 -8.08 17.74
C THR A 11 -19.99 -9.46 17.44
N ASP A 12 -20.81 -10.51 17.42
CA ASP A 12 -20.33 -11.86 17.15
C ASP A 12 -19.64 -11.98 15.77
N SER A 13 -20.15 -11.30 14.75
CA SER A 13 -19.51 -11.22 13.43
C SER A 13 -18.14 -10.53 13.49
N GLN A 14 -17.98 -9.49 14.30
CA GLN A 14 -16.69 -8.82 14.49
C GLN A 14 -15.72 -9.70 15.28
N LYS A 15 -16.21 -10.47 16.28
CA LYS A 15 -15.38 -11.44 17.01
C LYS A 15 -14.83 -12.54 16.09
N HIS A 16 -15.67 -13.06 15.18
CA HIS A 16 -15.19 -14.02 14.17
C HIS A 16 -14.11 -13.41 13.25
N ALA A 17 -14.18 -12.12 12.98
CA ALA A 17 -13.17 -11.43 12.19
C ALA A 17 -11.82 -11.24 12.91
N LEU A 18 -11.75 -11.44 14.22
CA LEU A 18 -10.51 -11.43 15.00
C LEU A 18 -9.76 -12.77 14.98
N ASP A 19 -10.34 -13.85 14.43
CA ASP A 19 -9.70 -15.15 14.30
C ASP A 19 -8.45 -15.06 13.39
N CYS A 20 -7.28 -15.19 13.99
CA CYS A 20 -5.99 -15.04 13.32
C CYS A 20 -5.52 -16.29 12.59
N GLN A 21 -6.20 -17.43 12.75
CA GLN A 21 -5.77 -18.72 12.21
C GLN A 21 -6.30 -18.97 10.79
N ARG A 22 -7.13 -18.07 10.25
CA ARG A 22 -7.78 -18.24 8.95
C ARG A 22 -7.66 -17.01 8.08
N ASN A 23 -7.59 -17.23 6.77
CA ASN A 23 -7.80 -16.17 5.80
C ASN A 23 -9.27 -15.74 5.82
N LEU A 24 -9.50 -14.43 5.88
CA LEU A 24 -10.84 -13.87 6.00
C LEU A 24 -11.09 -12.85 4.89
N ALA A 25 -12.27 -12.94 4.28
CA ALA A 25 -12.82 -11.89 3.44
C ALA A 25 -14.00 -11.24 4.19
N LEU A 26 -13.89 -9.95 4.51
CA LEU A 26 -14.86 -9.21 5.31
C LEU A 26 -15.64 -8.25 4.43
N ARG A 27 -16.94 -8.51 4.25
CA ARG A 27 -17.86 -7.59 3.60
C ARG A 27 -18.66 -6.83 4.66
N ALA A 28 -18.55 -5.51 4.65
CA ALA A 28 -19.22 -4.69 5.65
C ALA A 28 -19.50 -3.28 5.11
N ASN A 29 -20.61 -2.68 5.56
CA ASN A 29 -21.02 -1.33 5.18
C ASN A 29 -20.12 -0.23 5.76
N ALA A 30 -20.21 0.99 5.24
CA ALA A 30 -19.54 2.14 5.85
C ALA A 30 -19.99 2.32 7.31
N GLY A 31 -19.08 2.70 8.20
CA GLY A 31 -19.38 2.90 9.62
C GLY A 31 -19.51 1.62 10.47
N SER A 32 -19.39 0.42 9.90
CA SER A 32 -19.52 -0.86 10.62
C SER A 32 -18.33 -1.23 11.52
N GLY A 33 -17.34 -0.35 11.66
CA GLY A 33 -16.16 -0.59 12.50
C GLY A 33 -15.06 -1.43 11.86
N LYS A 34 -15.03 -1.60 10.52
CA LYS A 34 -13.98 -2.37 9.80
C LYS A 34 -12.56 -2.04 10.23
N THR A 35 -12.23 -0.76 10.29
CA THR A 35 -10.89 -0.29 10.68
C THR A 35 -10.57 -0.68 12.13
N SER A 36 -11.54 -0.59 13.04
CA SER A 36 -11.33 -1.02 14.42
C SER A 36 -11.03 -2.52 14.50
N VAL A 37 -11.85 -3.34 13.83
CA VAL A 37 -11.64 -4.80 13.78
C VAL A 37 -10.27 -5.14 13.18
N LEU A 38 -9.84 -4.44 12.12
CA LEU A 38 -8.54 -4.67 11.50
C LEU A 38 -7.39 -4.39 12.49
N VAL A 39 -7.43 -3.27 13.19
CA VAL A 39 -6.39 -2.90 14.15
C VAL A 39 -6.39 -3.86 15.34
N ASP A 40 -7.56 -4.22 15.88
CA ASP A 40 -7.66 -5.23 16.94
C ASP A 40 -7.14 -6.60 16.50
N ARG A 41 -7.41 -7.00 15.24
CA ARG A 41 -6.85 -8.23 14.66
C ARG A 41 -5.32 -8.19 14.63
N MET A 42 -4.70 -7.06 14.27
CA MET A 42 -3.25 -6.91 14.31
C MET A 42 -2.71 -7.11 15.73
N ILE A 43 -3.35 -6.54 16.74
CA ILE A 43 -3.00 -6.76 18.16
C ILE A 43 -3.16 -8.23 18.56
N GLN A 44 -4.21 -8.92 18.09
CA GLN A 44 -4.40 -10.35 18.37
C GLN A 44 -3.31 -11.23 17.72
N ILE A 45 -2.90 -10.89 16.48
CA ILE A 45 -1.78 -11.57 15.80
C ILE A 45 -0.50 -11.41 16.65
N LEU A 46 -0.18 -10.19 17.05
CA LEU A 46 1.01 -9.92 17.87
C LEU A 46 0.95 -10.67 19.22
N LYS A 47 -0.20 -10.70 19.89
CA LYS A 47 -0.40 -11.45 21.13
C LYS A 47 -0.21 -12.96 20.95
N HIS A 48 -0.78 -13.50 19.87
CA HIS A 48 -0.69 -14.93 19.58
C HIS A 48 0.75 -15.38 19.34
N HIS A 49 1.56 -14.52 18.80
CA HIS A 49 2.97 -14.75 18.46
C HIS A 49 3.96 -14.16 19.49
N MET A 50 3.45 -13.66 20.60
CA MET A 50 4.31 -13.20 21.70
C MET A 50 5.09 -14.39 22.29
N PRO A 51 6.43 -14.31 22.36
CA PRO A 51 7.24 -15.36 22.96
C PRO A 51 6.89 -15.55 24.44
N LYS A 52 7.26 -16.67 25.02
CA LYS A 52 7.06 -16.91 26.45
C LYS A 52 8.09 -16.12 27.28
N ALA A 53 7.72 -15.79 28.52
CA ALA A 53 8.66 -15.16 29.43
C ALA A 53 9.90 -16.05 29.63
N GLY A 54 11.08 -15.46 29.41
CA GLY A 54 12.36 -16.15 29.44
C GLY A 54 12.91 -16.59 28.07
N ASP A 55 12.11 -16.50 27.02
CA ASP A 55 12.63 -16.63 25.65
C ASP A 55 13.44 -15.36 25.28
N ASP A 56 14.43 -15.53 24.40
CA ASP A 56 15.18 -14.41 23.88
C ASP A 56 14.29 -13.57 22.93
N LEU A 57 13.97 -12.34 23.35
CA LEU A 57 13.14 -11.40 22.58
C LEU A 57 13.75 -11.04 21.22
N PHE A 58 15.08 -11.18 21.07
CA PHE A 58 15.80 -10.80 19.87
C PHE A 58 16.02 -11.96 18.89
N HIS A 59 16.04 -13.20 19.37
CA HIS A 59 16.30 -14.38 18.54
C HIS A 59 15.06 -15.24 18.29
N ASN A 60 14.03 -15.14 19.13
CA ASN A 60 12.78 -15.88 18.90
C ASN A 60 11.86 -15.05 18.02
N HIS A 61 11.98 -15.24 16.71
CA HIS A 61 11.30 -14.49 15.66
C HIS A 61 9.80 -14.83 15.55
N GLY A 62 9.03 -14.50 16.58
CA GLY A 62 7.57 -14.41 16.44
C GLY A 62 7.18 -13.38 15.37
N ILE A 63 5.92 -13.37 14.95
CA ILE A 63 5.39 -12.33 14.07
C ILE A 63 5.46 -10.98 14.79
N THR A 64 6.09 -10.01 14.15
CA THR A 64 6.23 -8.62 14.60
C THR A 64 5.50 -7.68 13.64
N LEU A 65 5.46 -6.39 13.92
CA LEU A 65 4.87 -5.43 12.98
C LEU A 65 5.62 -5.34 11.64
N ARG A 66 6.89 -5.69 11.61
CA ARG A 66 7.69 -5.78 10.38
C ARG A 66 7.25 -6.87 9.42
N ASN A 67 6.54 -7.89 9.96
CA ASN A 67 6.02 -9.01 9.17
C ASN A 67 4.55 -8.79 8.73
N ILE A 68 3.94 -7.65 9.11
CA ILE A 68 2.55 -7.34 8.81
C ILE A 68 2.50 -6.22 7.79
N VAL A 69 1.97 -6.52 6.60
CA VAL A 69 1.67 -5.53 5.56
C VAL A 69 0.20 -5.14 5.66
N SER A 70 -0.09 -3.85 5.73
CA SER A 70 -1.45 -3.33 5.75
C SER A 70 -1.64 -2.27 4.67
N ILE A 71 -2.48 -2.58 3.68
CA ILE A 71 -2.67 -1.77 2.48
C ILE A 71 -4.00 -1.05 2.55
N THR A 72 -3.98 0.24 2.22
CA THR A 72 -5.16 1.10 2.11
C THR A 72 -5.19 1.81 0.75
N PHE A 73 -6.35 2.40 0.40
CA PHE A 73 -6.47 3.18 -0.84
C PHE A 73 -5.95 4.62 -0.69
N THR A 74 -5.90 5.16 0.52
CA THR A 74 -5.53 6.57 0.73
C THR A 74 -4.50 6.73 1.83
N ARG A 75 -3.61 7.71 1.67
CA ARG A 75 -2.62 8.11 2.69
C ARG A 75 -3.31 8.46 4.02
N LYS A 76 -4.49 9.11 3.95
CA LYS A 76 -5.28 9.46 5.14
C LYS A 76 -5.75 8.22 5.91
N ALA A 77 -6.24 7.20 5.21
CA ALA A 77 -6.67 5.94 5.84
C ALA A 77 -5.48 5.19 6.46
N ALA A 78 -4.32 5.17 5.81
CA ALA A 78 -3.10 4.60 6.36
C ALA A 78 -2.64 5.33 7.64
N ALA A 79 -2.65 6.66 7.63
CA ALA A 79 -2.29 7.47 8.80
C ALA A 79 -3.26 7.24 9.98
N GLU A 80 -4.58 7.15 9.70
CA GLU A 80 -5.59 6.83 10.71
C GLU A 80 -5.38 5.43 11.31
N LEU A 81 -5.04 4.45 10.47
CA LEU A 81 -4.74 3.08 10.91
C LEU A 81 -3.49 3.04 11.81
N LYS A 82 -2.39 3.70 11.41
CA LYS A 82 -1.18 3.85 12.24
C LYS A 82 -1.49 4.52 13.58
N HIS A 83 -2.28 5.58 13.56
CA HIS A 83 -2.68 6.30 14.79
C HIS A 83 -3.47 5.41 15.75
N ARG A 84 -4.46 4.68 15.25
CA ARG A 84 -5.26 3.75 16.07
C ARG A 84 -4.41 2.61 16.64
N LEU A 85 -3.52 2.04 15.83
CA LEU A 85 -2.62 0.99 16.27
C LEU A 85 -1.69 1.50 17.39
N ARG A 86 -1.15 2.73 17.26
CA ARG A 86 -0.33 3.37 18.32
C ARG A 86 -1.08 3.46 19.64
N ILE A 87 -2.36 3.85 19.63
CA ILE A 87 -3.19 3.92 20.82
C ILE A 87 -3.34 2.55 21.47
N LEU A 88 -3.66 1.51 20.67
CA LEU A 88 -3.83 0.15 21.21
C LEU A 88 -2.53 -0.43 21.75
N LEU A 89 -1.39 -0.18 21.09
CA LEU A 89 -0.08 -0.59 21.61
C LEU A 89 0.22 0.08 22.95
N ALA A 90 -0.03 1.38 23.07
CA ALA A 90 0.13 2.11 24.34
C ALA A 90 -0.78 1.56 25.45
N GLU A 91 -2.00 1.13 25.10
CA GLU A 91 -2.89 0.45 26.06
C GLU A 91 -2.34 -0.91 26.50
N GLN A 92 -1.73 -1.71 25.59
CA GLN A 92 -1.10 -2.97 25.99
C GLN A 92 0.08 -2.74 26.94
N ILE A 93 0.93 -1.75 26.63
CA ILE A 93 2.06 -1.35 27.53
C ILE A 93 1.51 -0.97 28.91
N SER A 94 0.42 -0.19 28.96
CA SER A 94 -0.22 0.20 30.22
C SER A 94 -0.80 -0.96 31.00
N LYS A 95 -1.32 -1.99 30.33
CA LYS A 95 -1.86 -3.22 30.95
C LYS A 95 -0.74 -4.12 31.49
N ALA A 96 0.41 -4.12 30.84
CA ALA A 96 1.59 -4.92 31.19
C ALA A 96 2.45 -4.29 32.31
N ARG A 97 1.90 -3.38 33.15
CA ARG A 97 2.68 -2.60 34.15
C ARG A 97 3.47 -3.46 35.11
N GLU A 98 2.93 -4.59 35.53
CA GLU A 98 3.53 -5.49 36.51
C GLU A 98 4.39 -6.57 35.86
N ASN A 99 4.33 -6.74 34.56
CA ASN A 99 5.11 -7.69 33.79
C ASN A 99 6.11 -6.95 32.90
N GLU A 100 7.36 -6.82 33.38
CA GLU A 100 8.42 -6.09 32.71
C GLU A 100 8.71 -6.66 31.32
N TRP A 101 8.78 -7.98 31.19
CA TRP A 101 9.04 -8.66 29.92
C TRP A 101 7.95 -8.38 28.88
N GLU A 102 6.66 -8.48 29.27
CA GLU A 102 5.54 -8.17 28.38
C GLU A 102 5.52 -6.69 28.00
N ARG A 103 5.86 -5.79 28.92
CA ARG A 103 5.96 -4.37 28.65
C ARG A 103 7.09 -4.07 27.66
N GLU A 104 8.22 -4.73 27.78
CA GLU A 104 9.37 -4.61 26.87
C GLU A 104 9.00 -5.11 25.46
N TRP A 105 8.30 -6.22 25.36
CA TRP A 105 7.74 -6.73 24.11
C TRP A 105 6.87 -5.68 23.41
N TRP A 106 5.91 -5.08 24.10
CA TRP A 106 5.00 -4.11 23.52
C TRP A 106 5.71 -2.77 23.17
N ASN A 107 6.69 -2.35 23.94
CA ASN A 107 7.51 -1.18 23.62
C ASN A 107 8.26 -1.39 22.29
N ALA A 108 8.87 -2.54 22.10
CA ALA A 108 9.53 -2.87 20.84
C ALA A 108 8.55 -2.84 19.64
N ARG A 109 7.31 -3.31 19.81
CA ARG A 109 6.26 -3.19 18.76
C ARG A 109 5.86 -1.74 18.49
N LEU A 110 5.84 -0.91 19.51
CA LEU A 110 5.55 0.52 19.34
C LEU A 110 6.66 1.22 18.53
N GLU A 111 7.92 0.90 18.77
CA GLU A 111 9.05 1.40 17.98
C GLU A 111 9.00 0.90 16.53
N GLU A 112 8.67 -0.37 16.31
CA GLU A 112 8.51 -0.93 14.95
C GLU A 112 7.41 -0.27 14.13
N LEU A 113 6.43 0.38 14.76
CA LEU A 113 5.33 1.05 14.06
C LEU A 113 5.82 2.15 13.11
N GLU A 114 6.97 2.75 13.36
CA GLU A 114 7.54 3.80 12.48
C GLU A 114 7.98 3.21 11.14
N VAL A 115 8.49 1.98 11.14
CA VAL A 115 9.00 1.28 9.96
C VAL A 115 8.03 0.22 9.43
N ALA A 116 6.85 0.08 10.05
CA ALA A 116 5.85 -0.90 9.64
C ALA A 116 5.24 -0.56 8.27
N GLU A 117 5.07 -1.57 7.43
CA GLU A 117 4.50 -1.46 6.09
C GLU A 117 2.97 -1.23 6.13
N ILE A 118 2.58 -0.06 6.62
CA ILE A 118 1.20 0.41 6.66
C ILE A 118 1.09 1.63 5.74
N GLY A 119 0.55 1.44 4.56
CA GLY A 119 0.56 2.48 3.53
C GLY A 119 -0.51 2.30 2.46
N THR A 120 -0.35 3.02 1.36
CA THR A 120 -1.14 2.81 0.15
C THR A 120 -0.55 1.67 -0.68
N ILE A 121 -1.36 1.12 -1.61
CA ILE A 121 -0.87 0.09 -2.53
C ILE A 121 0.31 0.61 -3.35
N ASP A 122 0.24 1.83 -3.86
CA ASP A 122 1.34 2.44 -4.63
C ASP A 122 2.61 2.62 -3.78
N GLY A 123 2.44 3.02 -2.51
CA GLY A 123 3.56 3.13 -1.57
C GLY A 123 4.24 1.78 -1.31
N PHE A 124 3.45 0.72 -1.11
CA PHE A 124 3.95 -0.63 -0.91
C PHE A 124 4.66 -1.18 -2.16
N LEU A 125 4.05 -1.02 -3.33
CA LEU A 125 4.68 -1.41 -4.60
C LEU A 125 5.97 -0.63 -4.86
N GLY A 126 5.98 0.67 -4.55
CA GLY A 126 7.18 1.48 -4.62
C GLY A 126 8.30 1.03 -3.68
N ALA A 127 7.97 0.55 -2.48
CA ALA A 127 8.94 -0.03 -1.55
C ALA A 127 9.55 -1.34 -2.12
N ILE A 128 8.71 -2.24 -2.64
CA ILE A 128 9.14 -3.47 -3.31
C ILE A 128 10.07 -3.14 -4.49
N LEU A 129 9.67 -2.22 -5.37
CA LEU A 129 10.49 -1.84 -6.52
C LEU A 129 11.87 -1.31 -6.12
N ARG A 130 11.96 -0.54 -5.03
CA ARG A 130 13.27 -0.06 -4.53
C ARG A 130 14.13 -1.19 -4.00
N GLU A 131 13.53 -2.16 -3.31
CA GLU A 131 14.24 -3.32 -2.78
C GLU A 131 14.81 -4.19 -3.90
N TYR A 132 14.03 -4.40 -4.97
CA TYR A 132 14.42 -5.24 -6.10
C TYR A 132 15.18 -4.50 -7.20
N ALA A 133 15.21 -3.17 -7.22
CA ALA A 133 15.90 -2.37 -8.22
C ALA A 133 17.41 -2.68 -8.32
N LEU A 134 18.04 -3.09 -7.22
CA LEU A 134 19.47 -3.46 -7.18
C LEU A 134 19.78 -4.84 -7.78
N VAL A 135 18.79 -5.66 -8.04
CA VAL A 135 18.91 -7.04 -8.55
C VAL A 135 18.31 -7.18 -9.95
N ASP A 136 17.82 -6.07 -10.51
CA ASP A 136 17.15 -6.06 -11.81
C ASP A 136 18.17 -5.99 -12.95
N ASP A 137 18.30 -7.11 -13.70
CA ASP A 137 19.10 -7.23 -14.93
C ASP A 137 18.26 -6.93 -16.19
N SER A 138 17.12 -6.25 -16.06
CA SER A 138 16.26 -5.92 -17.19
C SER A 138 16.89 -4.91 -18.14
N GLU A 139 16.41 -4.86 -19.40
CA GLU A 139 16.82 -3.88 -20.40
C GLU A 139 16.57 -2.42 -19.95
N TYR A 140 15.61 -2.23 -19.04
CA TYR A 140 15.22 -0.93 -18.47
C TYR A 140 15.24 -0.99 -16.94
N PRO A 141 16.41 -1.01 -16.30
CA PRO A 141 16.53 -1.11 -14.86
C PRO A 141 15.92 0.12 -14.17
N VAL A 142 15.23 -0.11 -13.08
CA VAL A 142 14.69 0.97 -12.24
C VAL A 142 15.75 1.39 -11.24
N GLU A 143 16.09 2.67 -11.19
CA GLU A 143 17.04 3.17 -10.18
C GLU A 143 16.41 3.15 -8.78
N PRO A 144 17.16 2.75 -7.73
CA PRO A 144 16.61 2.63 -6.36
C PRO A 144 16.07 3.95 -5.79
N ASP A 145 16.57 5.08 -6.27
CA ASP A 145 16.17 6.43 -5.85
C ASP A 145 15.02 7.03 -6.67
N PHE A 146 14.34 6.21 -7.50
CA PHE A 146 13.21 6.70 -8.27
C PHE A 146 12.15 7.35 -7.37
N ARG A 147 11.50 8.38 -7.89
CA ARG A 147 10.33 8.99 -7.27
C ARG A 147 9.06 8.72 -8.08
N MET A 148 7.96 8.59 -7.40
CA MET A 148 6.67 8.58 -8.06
C MET A 148 6.39 9.96 -8.67
N LEU A 149 5.96 9.98 -9.92
CA LEU A 149 5.55 11.24 -10.59
C LEU A 149 4.22 11.72 -10.00
N GLU A 150 4.11 13.02 -9.79
CA GLU A 150 2.81 13.63 -9.53
C GLU A 150 1.95 13.59 -10.82
N PRO A 151 0.61 13.54 -10.70
CA PRO A 151 -0.27 13.40 -11.88
C PRO A 151 0.01 14.42 -12.97
N PHE A 152 0.28 15.68 -12.61
CA PHE A 152 0.60 16.72 -13.55
C PHE A 152 1.93 16.47 -14.32
N GLU A 153 2.94 15.97 -13.65
CA GLU A 153 4.23 15.63 -14.29
C GLU A 153 4.06 14.43 -15.25
N ALA A 154 3.28 13.44 -14.84
CA ALA A 154 2.97 12.28 -15.68
C ALA A 154 2.22 12.71 -16.95
N ASP A 155 1.27 13.66 -16.84
CA ASP A 155 0.55 14.22 -17.98
C ASP A 155 1.48 14.99 -18.92
N GLN A 156 2.42 15.77 -18.39
CA GLN A 156 3.41 16.47 -19.22
C GLN A 156 4.32 15.52 -20.00
N ILE A 157 4.82 14.47 -19.34
CA ILE A 157 5.67 13.47 -20.02
C ILE A 157 4.88 12.73 -21.10
N ARG A 158 3.62 12.38 -20.82
CA ARG A 158 2.72 11.75 -21.78
C ARG A 158 2.51 12.63 -23.00
N GLU A 159 2.28 13.92 -22.78
CA GLU A 159 2.13 14.92 -23.85
C GLU A 159 3.38 15.01 -24.73
N LEU A 160 4.57 15.11 -24.10
CA LEU A 160 5.85 15.15 -24.81
C LEU A 160 6.09 13.86 -25.62
N ALA A 161 5.77 12.70 -25.07
CA ALA A 161 5.90 11.42 -25.76
C ALA A 161 4.97 11.37 -27.01
N ILE A 162 3.73 11.81 -26.87
CA ILE A 162 2.78 11.89 -28.00
C ILE A 162 3.31 12.85 -29.08
N GLN A 163 3.82 14.02 -28.70
CA GLN A 163 4.39 14.99 -29.64
C GLN A 163 5.63 14.41 -30.34
N ALA A 164 6.51 13.72 -29.62
CA ALA A 164 7.69 13.08 -30.19
C ALA A 164 7.30 12.02 -31.24
N VAL A 165 6.33 11.16 -30.95
CA VAL A 165 5.83 10.17 -31.91
C VAL A 165 5.19 10.82 -33.14
N LEU A 166 4.45 11.91 -32.95
CA LEU A 166 3.82 12.63 -34.05
C LEU A 166 4.83 13.42 -34.93
N ALA A 167 6.02 13.72 -34.39
CA ALA A 167 7.11 14.42 -35.06
C ALA A 167 8.14 13.48 -35.73
N MET A 168 8.06 12.15 -35.49
CA MET A 168 8.95 11.17 -36.12
C MET A 168 8.90 11.22 -37.63
N ASP A 169 10.07 11.16 -38.27
CA ASP A 169 10.23 11.33 -39.72
C ASP A 169 9.75 10.10 -40.52
N GLU A 170 9.50 10.29 -41.83
CA GLU A 170 8.66 9.44 -42.69
C GLU A 170 9.24 8.04 -42.99
N THR A 171 10.51 7.82 -42.74
CA THR A 171 11.23 6.68 -43.31
C THR A 171 11.01 5.35 -42.61
N ASP A 172 10.78 5.34 -41.30
CA ASP A 172 10.73 4.08 -40.52
C ASP A 172 9.32 3.55 -40.21
N HIS A 173 8.26 4.38 -40.36
CA HIS A 173 6.89 4.02 -39.94
C HIS A 173 5.82 4.54 -40.92
N GLN A 174 5.95 4.24 -42.19
CA GLN A 174 5.01 4.73 -43.25
C GLN A 174 3.55 4.38 -42.97
N GLU A 175 3.28 3.18 -42.47
CA GLU A 175 1.90 2.72 -42.18
C GLU A 175 1.30 3.50 -41.00
N LEU A 176 2.06 3.69 -39.92
CA LEU A 176 1.63 4.47 -38.75
C LEU A 176 1.35 5.91 -39.14
N LYS A 177 2.23 6.51 -39.95
CA LYS A 177 2.05 7.88 -40.41
C LYS A 177 0.83 8.05 -41.33
N ALA A 178 0.61 7.14 -42.25
CA ALA A 178 -0.58 7.13 -43.10
C ALA A 178 -1.87 7.02 -42.24
N ALA A 179 -1.89 6.15 -41.23
CA ALA A 179 -2.99 6.02 -40.28
C ALA A 179 -3.20 7.32 -39.47
N LEU A 180 -2.13 7.94 -38.96
CA LEU A 180 -2.18 9.20 -38.21
C LEU A 180 -2.65 10.37 -39.09
N GLN A 181 -2.20 10.48 -40.37
CA GLN A 181 -2.65 11.49 -41.30
C GLN A 181 -4.11 11.30 -41.65
N TRP A 182 -4.56 10.06 -41.86
CA TRP A 182 -5.96 9.73 -42.12
C TRP A 182 -6.85 10.14 -40.95
N TRP A 183 -6.43 9.82 -39.72
CA TRP A 183 -7.15 10.18 -38.48
C TRP A 183 -7.23 11.69 -38.27
N LYS A 184 -6.12 12.45 -38.49
CA LYS A 184 -6.08 13.90 -38.42
C LYS A 184 -7.09 14.57 -39.38
N ARG A 185 -7.36 13.93 -40.52
CA ARG A 185 -8.36 14.43 -41.49
C ARG A 185 -9.80 14.22 -41.05
N LEU A 186 -10.07 13.13 -40.26
CA LEU A 186 -11.42 12.81 -39.81
C LEU A 186 -11.85 13.67 -38.61
N ASP A 187 -11.01 13.78 -37.61
CA ASP A 187 -11.39 14.32 -36.31
C ASP A 187 -10.59 15.56 -35.85
N GLY A 188 -9.59 15.95 -36.60
CA GLY A 188 -8.68 17.06 -36.27
C GLY A 188 -7.62 16.69 -35.19
N PRO A 189 -6.59 17.59 -35.04
CA PRO A 189 -5.42 17.27 -34.20
C PRO A 189 -5.72 17.05 -32.71
N ARG A 190 -6.69 17.76 -32.14
CA ARG A 190 -7.07 17.66 -30.73
C ARG A 190 -7.77 16.36 -30.39
N SER A 191 -8.50 15.79 -31.33
CA SER A 191 -9.17 14.52 -31.15
C SER A 191 -8.19 13.36 -31.17
N LEU A 192 -7.19 13.36 -32.06
CA LEU A 192 -6.15 12.31 -32.09
C LEU A 192 -5.37 12.26 -30.78
N GLN A 193 -4.95 13.39 -30.24
CA GLN A 193 -4.25 13.48 -28.98
C GLN A 193 -5.10 12.93 -27.83
N GLY A 194 -6.38 13.29 -27.75
CA GLY A 194 -7.31 12.76 -26.75
C GLY A 194 -7.53 11.25 -26.85
N HIS A 195 -7.48 10.68 -28.07
CA HIS A 195 -7.58 9.22 -28.28
C HIS A 195 -6.29 8.50 -27.91
N LEU A 196 -5.13 9.02 -28.28
CA LEU A 196 -3.82 8.46 -27.88
C LEU A 196 -3.65 8.49 -26.37
N THR A 197 -4.05 9.55 -25.68
CA THR A 197 -4.05 9.62 -24.23
C THR A 197 -4.92 8.50 -23.62
N ARG A 198 -6.16 8.31 -24.12
CA ARG A 198 -7.05 7.23 -23.65
C ARG A 198 -6.50 5.84 -23.92
N LEU A 199 -5.85 5.62 -25.07
CA LEU A 199 -5.23 4.34 -25.39
C LEU A 199 -4.06 4.03 -24.44
N LEU A 200 -3.24 5.02 -24.11
CA LEU A 200 -2.17 4.90 -23.12
C LEU A 200 -2.72 4.62 -21.73
N ASP A 201 -3.81 5.30 -21.33
CA ASP A 201 -4.49 5.03 -20.05
C ASP A 201 -5.06 3.61 -19.99
N HIS A 202 -5.59 3.09 -21.10
CA HIS A 202 -6.12 1.71 -21.19
C HIS A 202 -5.01 0.67 -21.19
N SER A 203 -3.90 0.92 -21.87
CA SER A 203 -2.77 -0.01 -21.94
C SER A 203 -2.06 -0.16 -20.60
N ALA A 204 -2.03 0.89 -19.78
CA ALA A 204 -1.50 0.86 -18.41
C ALA A 204 -2.38 0.06 -17.42
N GLY A 205 -3.63 -0.27 -17.80
CA GLY A 205 -4.59 -1.03 -16.97
C GLY A 205 -4.79 -2.49 -17.38
N VAL A 206 -4.05 -3.00 -18.37
CA VAL A 206 -4.29 -4.34 -18.97
C VAL A 206 -3.11 -5.30 -18.81
N ASN A 207 -2.21 -5.05 -17.87
CA ASN A 207 -1.17 -6.03 -17.47
C ASN A 207 -1.41 -6.57 -16.08
#